data_e62fbc73937c6c85e0a7d551eb7f3bb0
#
_entry.id   e62fbc73937c6c85e0a7d551eb7f3bb0
#
_cell.length_a   1.000
_cell.length_b   1.000
_cell.length_c   1.000
_cell.angle_alpha   90.00
_cell.angle_beta   90.00
_cell.angle_gamma   90.00
#
_symmetry.space_group_name_H-M   'P 1'
#
loop_
_entity.id
_entity.type
_entity.pdbx_description
1 polymer ?
#
loop_
_entity_poly.entity_id
_entity_poly.type
_entity_poly.pdbx_seq_one_letter_code
_entity_poly.pdbx_strand_id
1 'polypeptide(L)'
;MRRVLSVLAFVCLAVVLLAAPALARPDCGENTGHKATGKPIPVGAITTMSGIASFKEVDQAVKAYFDCVNANGGIHGRPIVYYDEDDQARLDIAAQAAKKLVGDQGVYMMVGSTSIIECIANAGYYVKENIVEVGEGIPPQCYQSKNIAEINAGPRQSGIGGADYARRKLGIKSLVCTIPRVPGSDYSCGGIEEWGKKYGVKVTSIYSDPVSPDYASLVLQILAAGADSVMYYATDNIGTQILGDAQQQDAAAKMKWTAPTSMFTTRFPKAIDDKYWNDRIYVNAELAPLDEPGKDNQNWIAVMNAYGGDALRDSFSQAGYIAARIAVRAMLTIKSPADINRNTVTAAVENMPPYPTDLLCQPWYWGGPDATEHNANHVTRMVTVHNGSWKEIEGCVNDADPGLVKIEAREKKLGIKINDQVPTNY
;
A
#
# COMPACT_ATOMS: atom_id res chain seq x y z
N MET A 1 43.88 72.36 -28.59
CA MET A 1 42.54 72.27 -28.03
C MET A 1 41.88 70.99 -28.57
N ARG A 2 41.95 69.89 -27.80
CA ARG A 2 41.25 68.62 -28.13
C ARG A 2 40.36 68.27 -26.96
N ARG A 3 39.07 68.21 -27.19
CA ARG A 3 38.05 67.78 -26.23
C ARG A 3 38.05 66.28 -26.15
N VAL A 4 38.21 65.74 -24.97
CA VAL A 4 38.07 64.31 -24.65
C VAL A 4 36.62 64.09 -24.20
N LEU A 5 35.83 63.35 -24.96
CA LEU A 5 34.53 62.87 -24.55
C LEU A 5 34.73 61.54 -23.78
N SER A 6 34.35 61.54 -22.52
CA SER A 6 34.26 60.29 -21.72
C SER A 6 32.89 59.67 -21.88
N VAL A 7 32.83 58.48 -22.45
CA VAL A 7 31.61 57.66 -22.53
C VAL A 7 31.53 56.77 -21.28
N LEU A 8 30.59 57.04 -20.39
CA LEU A 8 30.22 56.14 -19.30
C LEU A 8 29.35 55.03 -19.83
N ALA A 9 29.87 53.81 -19.87
CA ALA A 9 29.09 52.62 -20.14
C ALA A 9 28.43 52.14 -18.85
N PHE A 10 27.12 52.25 -18.72
CA PHE A 10 26.31 51.61 -17.68
C PHE A 10 26.14 50.13 -18.03
N VAL A 11 26.83 49.26 -17.28
CA VAL A 11 26.61 47.80 -17.31
C VAL A 11 25.45 47.52 -16.39
N CYS A 12 24.24 47.30 -16.92
CA CYS A 12 23.10 46.75 -16.19
C CYS A 12 23.32 45.23 -15.99
N LEU A 13 23.76 44.86 -14.81
CA LEU A 13 23.81 43.46 -14.40
C LEU A 13 22.41 42.99 -14.07
N ALA A 14 21.74 42.32 -15.02
CA ALA A 14 20.45 41.65 -14.79
C ALA A 14 20.70 40.42 -13.94
N VAL A 15 20.43 40.49 -12.64
CA VAL A 15 20.39 39.34 -11.75
C VAL A 15 19.11 38.56 -12.10
N VAL A 16 19.24 37.51 -12.90
CA VAL A 16 18.18 36.52 -13.10
C VAL A 16 18.08 35.71 -11.81
N LEU A 17 17.19 36.09 -10.92
CA LEU A 17 16.75 35.25 -9.80
C LEU A 17 16.07 34.02 -10.42
N LEU A 18 16.81 32.93 -10.55
CA LEU A 18 16.23 31.61 -10.77
C LEU A 18 15.35 31.33 -9.54
N ALA A 19 14.04 31.60 -9.66
CA ALA A 19 13.07 31.14 -8.70
C ALA A 19 13.12 29.61 -8.76
N ALA A 20 13.80 29.00 -7.77
CA ALA A 20 13.62 27.56 -7.54
C ALA A 20 12.12 27.30 -7.42
N PRO A 21 11.57 26.25 -8.07
CA PRO A 21 10.18 25.91 -7.89
C PRO A 21 9.95 25.79 -6.38
N ALA A 22 9.06 26.61 -5.84
CA ALA A 22 8.65 26.49 -4.45
C ALA A 22 8.06 25.09 -4.31
N LEU A 23 8.75 24.18 -3.61
CA LEU A 23 8.19 22.88 -3.26
C LEU A 23 6.85 23.14 -2.60
N ALA A 24 5.79 22.55 -3.13
CA ALA A 24 4.45 22.70 -2.59
C ALA A 24 4.51 22.39 -1.10
N ARG A 25 4.01 23.30 -0.26
CA ARG A 25 3.95 23.07 1.17
C ARG A 25 3.00 21.91 1.43
N PRO A 26 3.41 20.86 2.18
CA PRO A 26 2.53 19.74 2.44
C PRO A 26 1.27 20.18 3.17
N ASP A 27 0.13 19.58 2.81
CA ASP A 27 -1.18 19.76 3.44
C ASP A 27 -1.39 18.68 4.48
N CYS A 28 -1.44 19.05 5.78
CA CYS A 28 -1.42 18.13 6.90
C CYS A 28 -2.35 18.57 8.02
N GLY A 29 -3.40 17.79 8.28
CA GLY A 29 -4.32 18.03 9.40
C GLY A 29 -5.02 19.38 9.30
N GLU A 30 -4.97 20.20 10.35
CA GLU A 30 -5.61 21.53 10.41
C GLU A 30 -4.81 22.64 9.70
N ASN A 31 -3.56 22.34 9.31
CA ASN A 31 -2.71 23.21 8.54
C ASN A 31 -2.48 24.62 9.14
N THR A 32 -2.47 24.70 10.49
CA THR A 32 -2.39 25.99 11.22
C THR A 32 -1.03 26.66 11.11
N GLY A 33 0.03 25.94 10.73
CA GLY A 33 1.40 26.42 10.72
C GLY A 33 2.05 26.54 12.11
N HIS A 34 1.37 26.09 13.17
CA HIS A 34 1.88 26.11 14.54
C HIS A 34 2.03 24.69 15.09
N LYS A 35 3.10 24.43 15.82
CA LYS A 35 3.36 23.13 16.44
C LYS A 35 2.31 22.82 17.52
N ALA A 36 1.76 21.61 17.49
CA ALA A 36 0.88 21.12 18.55
C ALA A 36 1.64 20.90 19.87
N THR A 37 1.06 21.31 21.00
CA THR A 37 1.68 21.22 22.34
C THR A 37 0.75 20.65 23.41
N GLY A 38 -0.46 20.27 23.07
CA GLY A 38 -1.45 19.70 23.98
C GLY A 38 -1.12 18.30 24.47
N LYS A 39 -2.07 17.65 25.16
CA LYS A 39 -1.91 16.27 25.63
C LYS A 39 -1.76 15.33 24.42
N PRO A 40 -0.73 14.46 24.38
CA PRO A 40 -0.52 13.57 23.25
C PRO A 40 -1.69 12.61 22.99
N ILE A 41 -1.84 12.19 21.72
CA ILE A 41 -2.74 11.15 21.25
C ILE A 41 -1.87 9.95 20.89
N PRO A 42 -1.88 8.85 21.67
CA PRO A 42 -1.09 7.67 21.38
C PRO A 42 -1.75 6.85 20.25
N VAL A 43 -0.96 6.49 19.25
CA VAL A 43 -1.34 5.66 18.09
C VAL A 43 -0.27 4.60 17.89
N GLY A 44 -0.63 3.39 17.50
CA GLY A 44 0.30 2.29 17.34
C GLY A 44 0.32 1.68 15.95
N ALA A 45 1.32 0.84 15.69
CA ALA A 45 1.38 -0.11 14.58
C ALA A 45 2.18 -1.34 14.98
N ILE A 46 1.91 -2.45 14.32
CA ILE A 46 2.73 -3.67 14.37
C ILE A 46 3.03 -4.07 12.93
N THR A 47 4.31 -4.09 12.60
CA THR A 47 4.75 -4.30 11.22
C THR A 47 5.84 -5.38 11.19
N THR A 48 5.84 -6.22 10.15
CA THR A 48 7.00 -7.05 9.87
C THR A 48 8.10 -6.17 9.28
N MET A 49 9.06 -5.75 10.11
CA MET A 49 10.19 -4.90 9.69
C MET A 49 11.47 -5.68 9.45
N SER A 50 11.55 -6.90 10.00
CA SER A 50 12.70 -7.78 9.89
C SER A 50 12.29 -9.25 9.75
N GLY A 51 13.25 -10.13 9.49
CA GLY A 51 13.00 -11.56 9.26
C GLY A 51 12.83 -11.87 7.78
N ILE A 52 11.75 -12.57 7.41
CA ILE A 52 11.50 -13.05 6.04
C ILE A 52 10.97 -11.97 5.09
N ALA A 53 10.56 -10.81 5.60
CA ALA A 53 10.10 -9.65 4.83
C ALA A 53 10.38 -8.36 5.59
N SER A 54 10.26 -7.22 4.92
CA SER A 54 10.30 -5.90 5.55
C SER A 54 9.34 -4.96 4.84
N PHE A 55 8.44 -4.35 5.61
CA PHE A 55 7.43 -3.39 5.17
C PHE A 55 7.54 -2.05 5.92
N LYS A 56 8.70 -1.75 6.49
CA LYS A 56 8.98 -0.55 7.30
C LYS A 56 8.65 0.78 6.60
N GLU A 57 8.58 0.78 5.29
CA GLU A 57 8.25 1.95 4.47
C GLU A 57 6.85 2.49 4.79
N VAL A 58 5.93 1.62 5.21
CA VAL A 58 4.58 2.00 5.64
C VAL A 58 4.65 2.85 6.90
N ASP A 59 5.30 2.34 7.96
CA ASP A 59 5.43 3.06 9.24
C ASP A 59 6.19 4.37 9.09
N GLN A 60 7.23 4.38 8.27
CA GLN A 60 8.00 5.59 7.98
C GLN A 60 7.13 6.68 7.34
N ALA A 61 6.21 6.30 6.46
CA ALA A 61 5.29 7.25 5.84
C ALA A 61 4.17 7.70 6.81
N VAL A 62 3.64 6.79 7.63
CA VAL A 62 2.72 7.15 8.74
C VAL A 62 3.36 8.19 9.64
N LYS A 63 4.59 7.90 10.09
CA LYS A 63 5.35 8.82 10.94
C LYS A 63 5.60 10.16 10.27
N ALA A 64 5.99 10.16 9.01
CA ALA A 64 6.21 11.39 8.24
C ALA A 64 4.95 12.27 8.17
N TYR A 65 3.78 11.64 7.92
CA TYR A 65 2.52 12.38 7.89
C TYR A 65 2.12 12.89 9.29
N PHE A 66 2.29 12.11 10.35
CA PHE A 66 2.01 12.54 11.72
C PHE A 66 2.96 13.65 12.18
N ASP A 67 4.23 13.61 11.80
CA ASP A 67 5.18 14.69 12.09
C ASP A 67 4.75 15.99 11.39
N CYS A 68 4.29 15.90 10.13
CA CYS A 68 3.70 17.03 9.43
C CYS A 68 2.46 17.58 10.15
N VAL A 69 1.52 16.70 10.55
CA VAL A 69 0.33 17.09 11.31
C VAL A 69 0.71 17.77 12.62
N ASN A 70 1.67 17.22 13.36
CA ASN A 70 2.14 17.77 14.63
C ASN A 70 2.79 19.14 14.47
N ALA A 71 3.49 19.38 13.37
CA ALA A 71 4.06 20.68 13.04
C ALA A 71 3.01 21.73 12.64
N ASN A 72 1.80 21.28 12.29
CA ASN A 72 0.72 22.09 11.72
C ASN A 72 -0.58 22.10 12.55
N GLY A 73 -0.49 21.95 13.85
CA GLY A 73 -1.64 22.10 14.77
C GLY A 73 -2.04 20.81 15.48
N GLY A 74 -1.58 19.65 15.00
CA GLY A 74 -1.99 18.36 15.56
C GLY A 74 -3.47 18.07 15.28
N ILE A 75 -4.12 17.42 16.24
CA ILE A 75 -5.57 17.23 16.28
C ILE A 75 -6.12 18.16 17.36
N HIS A 76 -6.70 19.27 16.97
CA HIS A 76 -7.18 20.31 17.89
C HIS A 76 -6.15 20.71 18.96
N GLY A 77 -4.90 20.94 18.52
CA GLY A 77 -3.79 21.32 19.38
C GLY A 77 -3.06 20.15 20.07
N ARG A 78 -3.51 18.91 19.92
CA ARG A 78 -2.90 17.71 20.50
C ARG A 78 -1.98 17.01 19.48
N PRO A 79 -0.70 16.78 19.81
CA PRO A 79 0.20 16.02 18.93
C PRO A 79 -0.14 14.52 18.95
N ILE A 80 0.10 13.85 17.82
CA ILE A 80 0.06 12.40 17.73
C ILE A 80 1.43 11.85 18.12
N VAL A 81 1.46 10.84 18.99
CA VAL A 81 2.66 10.06 19.30
C VAL A 81 2.48 8.68 18.70
N TYR A 82 3.38 8.29 17.83
CA TYR A 82 3.34 7.04 17.09
C TYR A 82 4.33 6.05 17.67
N TYR A 83 3.85 4.83 17.96
CA TYR A 83 4.61 3.70 18.46
C TYR A 83 4.54 2.57 17.46
N ASP A 84 5.63 2.24 16.84
CA ASP A 84 5.77 1.15 15.88
C ASP A 84 6.58 -0.01 16.47
N GLU A 85 6.09 -1.24 16.32
CA GLU A 85 6.70 -2.46 16.86
C GLU A 85 6.98 -3.45 15.72
N ASP A 86 8.19 -4.05 15.73
CA ASP A 86 8.58 -5.11 14.79
C ASP A 86 8.14 -6.48 15.30
N ASP A 87 7.27 -7.16 14.58
CA ASP A 87 6.82 -8.51 14.94
C ASP A 87 7.75 -9.63 14.45
N GLN A 88 8.73 -9.32 13.61
CA GLN A 88 9.72 -10.27 13.06
C GLN A 88 9.07 -11.50 12.38
N ALA A 89 7.85 -11.34 11.87
CA ALA A 89 7.01 -12.43 11.36
C ALA A 89 6.75 -13.56 12.38
N ARG A 90 6.64 -13.23 13.69
CA ARG A 90 6.46 -14.16 14.79
C ARG A 90 5.18 -13.87 15.57
N LEU A 91 4.27 -14.85 15.65
CA LEU A 91 2.97 -14.71 16.33
C LEU A 91 3.08 -14.31 17.80
N ASP A 92 4.06 -14.87 18.53
CA ASP A 92 4.29 -14.56 19.93
C ASP A 92 4.79 -13.13 20.15
N ILE A 93 5.63 -12.60 19.25
CA ILE A 93 6.10 -11.22 19.29
C ILE A 93 4.96 -10.27 18.93
N ALA A 94 4.20 -10.55 17.87
CA ALA A 94 3.03 -9.76 17.49
C ALA A 94 2.01 -9.64 18.64
N ALA A 95 1.72 -10.75 19.34
CA ALA A 95 0.81 -10.75 20.49
C ALA A 95 1.36 -9.96 21.70
N GLN A 96 2.67 -9.97 21.92
CA GLN A 96 3.31 -9.18 22.99
C GLN A 96 3.30 -7.68 22.60
N ALA A 97 3.61 -7.35 21.37
CA ALA A 97 3.57 -5.98 20.85
C ALA A 97 2.16 -5.37 21.00
N ALA A 98 1.12 -6.11 20.64
CA ALA A 98 -0.27 -5.63 20.82
C ALA A 98 -0.61 -5.34 22.28
N LYS A 99 -0.21 -6.24 23.22
CA LYS A 99 -0.43 -6.01 24.67
C LYS A 99 0.32 -4.77 25.17
N LYS A 100 1.56 -4.56 24.71
CA LYS A 100 2.37 -3.39 25.04
C LYS A 100 1.70 -2.11 24.52
N LEU A 101 1.33 -2.09 23.25
CA LEU A 101 0.73 -0.90 22.61
C LEU A 101 -0.63 -0.56 23.24
N VAL A 102 -1.52 -1.54 23.35
CA VAL A 102 -2.89 -1.32 23.81
C VAL A 102 -2.97 -1.16 25.34
N GLY A 103 -2.19 -1.96 26.09
CA GLY A 103 -2.19 -1.97 27.55
C GLY A 103 -1.27 -0.93 28.16
N ASP A 104 0.02 -0.95 27.82
CA ASP A 104 1.03 -0.13 28.50
C ASP A 104 1.11 1.28 27.87
N GLN A 105 1.09 1.40 26.55
CA GLN A 105 1.13 2.69 25.85
C GLN A 105 -0.25 3.33 25.72
N GLY A 106 -1.32 2.54 25.88
CA GLY A 106 -2.70 3.01 25.86
C GLY A 106 -3.11 3.61 24.52
N VAL A 107 -2.66 3.04 23.39
CA VAL A 107 -3.00 3.54 22.05
C VAL A 107 -4.51 3.57 21.82
N TYR A 108 -4.94 4.52 21.01
CA TYR A 108 -6.37 4.70 20.71
C TYR A 108 -6.79 3.96 19.44
N MET A 109 -5.85 3.73 18.52
CA MET A 109 -6.03 2.94 17.31
C MET A 109 -4.68 2.44 16.78
N MET A 110 -4.73 1.52 15.83
CA MET A 110 -3.59 1.05 15.05
C MET A 110 -3.64 1.68 13.66
N VAL A 111 -2.50 2.17 13.16
CA VAL A 111 -2.41 2.86 11.86
C VAL A 111 -1.15 2.44 11.13
N GLY A 112 -1.34 1.86 9.95
CA GLY A 112 -0.24 1.45 9.08
C GLY A 112 0.36 0.09 9.39
N SER A 113 -0.22 -0.68 10.33
CA SER A 113 0.25 -2.06 10.55
C SER A 113 0.33 -2.82 9.23
N THR A 114 1.50 -3.41 8.97
CA THR A 114 1.74 -4.20 7.74
C THR A 114 2.52 -5.45 8.11
N SER A 115 1.80 -6.54 8.24
CA SER A 115 2.38 -7.79 8.78
C SER A 115 1.86 -9.04 8.10
N ILE A 116 2.73 -10.03 8.04
CA ILE A 116 2.39 -11.38 7.56
C ILE A 116 1.52 -12.13 8.56
N ILE A 117 1.55 -11.76 9.88
CA ILE A 117 0.93 -12.58 10.92
C ILE A 117 0.16 -11.79 11.99
N GLU A 118 0.26 -10.45 11.98
CA GLU A 118 -0.28 -9.60 13.03
C GLU A 118 -1.78 -9.83 13.25
N CYS A 119 -2.59 -9.73 12.21
CA CYS A 119 -4.05 -9.94 12.31
C CYS A 119 -4.42 -11.35 12.80
N ILE A 120 -3.59 -12.37 12.49
CA ILE A 120 -3.81 -13.73 13.00
C ILE A 120 -3.68 -13.75 14.53
N ALA A 121 -2.67 -13.04 15.04
CA ALA A 121 -2.40 -12.99 16.47
C ALA A 121 -3.42 -12.10 17.21
N ASN A 122 -3.85 -11.00 16.63
CA ASN A 122 -4.41 -9.87 17.37
C ASN A 122 -5.84 -9.47 17.00
N ALA A 123 -6.41 -9.90 15.87
CA ALA A 123 -7.76 -9.47 15.45
C ALA A 123 -8.83 -9.67 16.55
N GLY A 124 -8.83 -10.82 17.23
CA GLY A 124 -9.73 -11.10 18.35
C GLY A 124 -9.46 -10.21 19.57
N TYR A 125 -8.20 -9.88 19.83
CA TYR A 125 -7.80 -8.98 20.91
C TYR A 125 -8.26 -7.54 20.63
N TYR A 126 -8.13 -7.04 19.41
CA TYR A 126 -8.59 -5.71 19.01
C TYR A 126 -10.11 -5.56 19.13
N VAL A 127 -10.88 -6.58 18.76
CA VAL A 127 -12.32 -6.57 18.98
C VAL A 127 -12.66 -6.44 20.46
N LYS A 128 -11.98 -7.22 21.32
CA LYS A 128 -12.19 -7.21 22.78
C LYS A 128 -11.85 -5.87 23.42
N GLU A 129 -10.72 -5.26 22.98
CA GLU A 129 -10.23 -3.99 23.55
C GLU A 129 -10.79 -2.75 22.87
N ASN A 130 -11.71 -2.92 21.91
CA ASN A 130 -12.28 -1.85 21.10
C ASN A 130 -11.21 -0.99 20.40
N ILE A 131 -10.23 -1.65 19.78
CA ILE A 131 -9.20 -1.03 18.95
C ILE A 131 -9.63 -1.19 17.49
N VAL A 132 -9.60 -0.09 16.74
CA VAL A 132 -9.69 -0.12 15.27
C VAL A 132 -8.31 -0.05 14.66
N GLU A 133 -8.16 -0.72 13.53
CA GLU A 133 -6.97 -0.70 12.72
C GLU A 133 -7.28 -0.25 11.29
N VAL A 134 -6.43 0.62 10.77
CA VAL A 134 -6.37 1.00 9.36
C VAL A 134 -4.94 0.78 8.91
N GLY A 135 -4.72 -0.26 8.12
CA GLY A 135 -3.38 -0.73 7.80
C GLY A 135 -3.24 -1.29 6.39
N GLU A 136 -2.26 -2.14 6.20
CA GLU A 136 -1.97 -2.85 4.95
C GLU A 136 -1.76 -4.34 5.24
N GLY A 137 -2.85 -5.03 5.52
CA GLY A 137 -2.83 -6.41 5.98
C GLY A 137 -2.54 -7.44 4.88
N ILE A 138 -2.04 -8.62 5.32
CA ILE A 138 -1.69 -9.73 4.44
C ILE A 138 -2.56 -10.96 4.71
N PRO A 139 -2.72 -11.46 5.97
CA PRO A 139 -3.53 -12.63 6.24
C PRO A 139 -5.03 -12.35 6.12
N PRO A 140 -5.84 -13.40 5.87
CA PRO A 140 -7.30 -13.25 5.70
C PRO A 140 -8.01 -12.64 6.91
N GLN A 141 -7.48 -12.79 8.12
CA GLN A 141 -8.03 -12.20 9.33
C GLN A 141 -8.09 -10.67 9.27
N CYS A 142 -7.18 -10.02 8.54
CA CYS A 142 -7.20 -8.57 8.32
C CYS A 142 -8.47 -8.12 7.59
N TYR A 143 -8.93 -8.91 6.63
CA TYR A 143 -10.10 -8.60 5.79
C TYR A 143 -11.42 -9.14 6.35
N GLN A 144 -11.35 -10.04 7.31
CA GLN A 144 -12.50 -10.76 7.90
C GLN A 144 -12.75 -10.38 9.36
N SER A 145 -12.09 -9.35 9.87
CA SER A 145 -12.27 -8.85 11.23
C SER A 145 -13.24 -7.67 11.29
N LYS A 146 -13.92 -7.56 12.43
CA LYS A 146 -14.82 -6.43 12.69
C LYS A 146 -14.06 -5.10 12.86
N ASN A 147 -12.87 -5.14 13.46
CA ASN A 147 -12.14 -3.95 13.90
C ASN A 147 -10.93 -3.60 13.02
N ILE A 148 -10.78 -4.23 11.86
CA ILE A 148 -9.67 -4.00 10.94
C ILE A 148 -10.23 -3.69 9.56
N ALA A 149 -9.78 -2.61 8.93
CA ALA A 149 -10.09 -2.29 7.54
C ALA A 149 -8.82 -1.78 6.83
N GLU A 150 -8.43 -2.52 5.81
CA GLU A 150 -7.16 -2.34 5.12
C GLU A 150 -7.23 -1.30 4.01
N ILE A 151 -6.08 -0.73 3.68
CA ILE A 151 -5.91 0.17 2.54
C ILE A 151 -5.71 -0.65 1.26
N ASN A 152 -4.95 -1.73 1.34
CA ASN A 152 -4.60 -2.58 0.21
C ASN A 152 -5.73 -3.54 -0.17
N ALA A 153 -5.65 -4.11 -1.37
CA ALA A 153 -6.53 -5.18 -1.82
C ALA A 153 -6.18 -6.52 -1.15
N GLY A 154 -4.94 -6.67 -0.77
CA GLY A 154 -4.39 -7.88 -0.21
C GLY A 154 -3.95 -8.93 -1.24
N PRO A 155 -3.20 -9.94 -0.78
CA PRO A 155 -2.60 -10.91 -1.69
C PRO A 155 -3.61 -11.65 -2.56
N ARG A 156 -4.78 -11.98 -2.02
CA ARG A 156 -5.82 -12.69 -2.77
C ARG A 156 -6.31 -11.87 -3.98
N GLN A 157 -6.74 -10.64 -3.74
CA GLN A 157 -7.29 -9.78 -4.78
C GLN A 157 -6.21 -9.35 -5.76
N SER A 158 -5.04 -8.96 -5.25
CA SER A 158 -3.91 -8.60 -6.10
C SER A 158 -3.49 -9.73 -7.04
N GLY A 159 -3.50 -10.97 -6.54
CA GLY A 159 -3.23 -12.14 -7.37
C GLY A 159 -4.33 -12.42 -8.40
N ILE A 160 -5.60 -12.30 -8.00
CA ILE A 160 -6.73 -12.48 -8.92
C ILE A 160 -6.74 -11.38 -9.99
N GLY A 161 -6.46 -10.11 -9.64
CA GLY A 161 -6.37 -9.01 -10.60
C GLY A 161 -5.32 -9.28 -11.68
N GLY A 162 -4.13 -9.72 -11.29
CA GLY A 162 -3.07 -10.12 -12.23
C GLY A 162 -3.43 -11.34 -13.09
N ALA A 163 -4.07 -12.36 -12.49
CA ALA A 163 -4.53 -13.55 -13.20
C ALA A 163 -5.67 -13.21 -14.20
N ASP A 164 -6.60 -12.35 -13.80
CA ASP A 164 -7.69 -11.91 -14.68
C ASP A 164 -7.20 -11.05 -15.84
N TYR A 165 -6.24 -10.17 -15.59
CA TYR A 165 -5.55 -9.46 -16.68
C TYR A 165 -4.91 -10.44 -17.66
N ALA A 166 -4.16 -11.43 -17.18
CA ALA A 166 -3.53 -12.43 -18.05
C ALA A 166 -4.57 -13.21 -18.87
N ARG A 167 -5.73 -13.57 -18.30
CA ARG A 167 -6.83 -14.19 -19.01
C ARG A 167 -7.41 -13.28 -20.10
N ARG A 168 -7.76 -12.05 -19.75
CA ARG A 168 -8.47 -11.10 -20.63
C ARG A 168 -7.57 -10.53 -21.75
N LYS A 169 -6.32 -10.20 -21.42
CA LYS A 169 -5.41 -9.49 -22.31
C LYS A 169 -4.34 -10.37 -22.95
N LEU A 170 -3.90 -11.44 -22.25
CA LEU A 170 -2.84 -12.32 -22.75
C LEU A 170 -3.40 -13.68 -23.22
N GLY A 171 -4.70 -13.94 -22.99
CA GLY A 171 -5.40 -15.10 -23.54
C GLY A 171 -5.04 -16.44 -22.90
N ILE A 172 -4.50 -16.46 -21.68
CA ILE A 172 -4.11 -17.69 -20.98
C ILE A 172 -5.28 -18.61 -20.70
N LYS A 173 -5.02 -19.92 -20.63
CA LYS A 173 -5.96 -20.98 -20.26
C LYS A 173 -5.49 -21.78 -19.05
N SER A 174 -4.24 -21.60 -18.67
CA SER A 174 -3.64 -22.26 -17.51
C SER A 174 -2.65 -21.33 -16.79
N LEU A 175 -2.59 -21.48 -15.46
CA LEU A 175 -1.78 -20.64 -14.59
C LEU A 175 -1.17 -21.46 -13.46
N VAL A 176 0.09 -21.22 -13.16
CA VAL A 176 0.73 -21.63 -11.90
C VAL A 176 0.58 -20.50 -10.90
N CYS A 177 0.03 -20.78 -9.71
CA CYS A 177 0.16 -19.90 -8.55
C CYS A 177 1.32 -20.39 -7.69
N THR A 178 2.31 -19.55 -7.43
CA THR A 178 3.41 -19.91 -6.53
C THR A 178 3.56 -18.87 -5.41
N ILE A 179 3.69 -19.36 -4.17
CA ILE A 179 3.76 -18.55 -2.96
C ILE A 179 4.61 -19.27 -1.90
N PRO A 180 5.39 -18.57 -1.06
CA PRO A 180 5.99 -19.16 0.12
C PRO A 180 4.92 -19.74 1.06
N ARG A 181 5.16 -20.90 1.66
CA ARG A 181 4.23 -21.56 2.59
C ARG A 181 4.28 -20.88 3.96
N VAL A 182 3.52 -19.82 4.08
CA VAL A 182 3.32 -19.06 5.33
C VAL A 182 1.82 -19.05 5.69
N PRO A 183 1.44 -18.68 6.92
CA PRO A 183 0.03 -18.53 7.27
C PRO A 183 -0.68 -17.57 6.28
N GLY A 184 -1.83 -17.98 5.75
CA GLY A 184 -2.58 -17.23 4.73
C GLY A 184 -2.23 -17.53 3.27
N SER A 185 -1.14 -18.26 2.98
CA SER A 185 -0.77 -18.60 1.59
C SER A 185 -1.85 -19.39 0.86
N ASP A 186 -2.53 -20.31 1.55
CA ASP A 186 -3.65 -21.06 0.97
C ASP A 186 -4.85 -20.16 0.61
N TYR A 187 -5.05 -19.06 1.32
CA TYR A 187 -6.08 -18.06 0.99
C TYR A 187 -5.79 -17.34 -0.32
N SER A 188 -4.54 -17.03 -0.59
CA SER A 188 -4.11 -16.34 -1.81
C SER A 188 -4.22 -17.24 -3.04
N CYS A 189 -3.52 -18.37 -3.10
CA CYS A 189 -3.60 -19.30 -4.23
C CYS A 189 -4.97 -19.97 -4.32
N GLY A 190 -5.63 -20.28 -3.20
CA GLY A 190 -7.01 -20.80 -3.19
C GLY A 190 -8.01 -19.84 -3.83
N GLY A 191 -7.83 -18.53 -3.62
CA GLY A 191 -8.63 -17.53 -4.32
C GLY A 191 -8.45 -17.55 -5.82
N ILE A 192 -7.22 -17.69 -6.30
CA ILE A 192 -6.94 -17.85 -7.74
C ILE A 192 -7.51 -19.17 -8.28
N GLU A 193 -7.50 -20.25 -7.50
CA GLU A 193 -8.14 -21.52 -7.89
C GLU A 193 -9.68 -21.39 -8.01
N GLU A 194 -10.33 -20.69 -7.07
CA GLU A 194 -11.77 -20.39 -7.13
C GLU A 194 -12.11 -19.53 -8.35
N TRP A 195 -11.32 -18.49 -8.60
CA TRP A 195 -11.42 -17.66 -9.80
C TRP A 195 -11.21 -18.49 -11.06
N GLY A 196 -10.19 -19.34 -11.10
CA GLY A 196 -9.91 -20.23 -12.23
C GLY A 196 -11.07 -21.16 -12.56
N LYS A 197 -11.70 -21.76 -11.54
CA LYS A 197 -12.93 -22.59 -11.71
C LYS A 197 -14.06 -21.78 -12.33
N LYS A 198 -14.28 -20.53 -11.88
CA LYS A 198 -15.34 -19.65 -12.40
C LYS A 198 -15.12 -19.27 -13.86
N TYR A 199 -13.86 -18.98 -14.25
CA TYR A 199 -13.55 -18.43 -15.57
C TYR A 199 -12.93 -19.45 -16.55
N GLY A 200 -12.86 -20.73 -16.18
CA GLY A 200 -12.37 -21.80 -17.03
C GLY A 200 -10.86 -21.78 -17.26
N VAL A 201 -10.10 -21.28 -16.30
CA VAL A 201 -8.64 -21.30 -16.28
C VAL A 201 -8.15 -22.41 -15.36
N LYS A 202 -7.30 -23.31 -15.86
CA LYS A 202 -6.70 -24.38 -15.05
C LYS A 202 -5.61 -23.75 -14.15
N VAL A 203 -5.75 -23.89 -12.83
CA VAL A 203 -4.77 -23.39 -11.85
C VAL A 203 -4.05 -24.54 -11.18
N THR A 204 -2.74 -24.40 -10.99
CA THR A 204 -1.88 -25.34 -10.26
C THR A 204 -1.09 -24.55 -9.21
N SER A 205 -1.22 -24.90 -7.93
CA SER A 205 -0.50 -24.22 -6.83
C SER A 205 0.79 -24.94 -6.53
N ILE A 206 1.90 -24.16 -6.40
CA ILE A 206 3.23 -24.60 -6.00
C ILE A 206 3.65 -23.75 -4.80
N TYR A 207 4.05 -24.43 -3.72
CA TYR A 207 4.45 -23.75 -2.48
C TYR A 207 5.96 -23.90 -2.26
N SER A 208 6.66 -22.78 -2.10
CA SER A 208 8.09 -22.79 -1.77
C SER A 208 8.33 -22.81 -0.25
N ASP A 209 9.51 -23.26 0.15
CA ASP A 209 9.97 -23.18 1.53
C ASP A 209 10.30 -21.70 1.87
N PRO A 210 9.71 -21.09 2.92
CA PRO A 210 9.98 -19.71 3.28
C PRO A 210 11.32 -19.51 4.00
N VAL A 211 11.94 -20.57 4.55
CA VAL A 211 13.15 -20.48 5.37
C VAL A 211 14.41 -20.80 4.56
N SER A 212 14.33 -21.79 3.67
CA SER A 212 15.43 -22.24 2.84
C SER A 212 14.99 -22.37 1.37
N PRO A 213 14.62 -21.26 0.71
CA PRO A 213 14.09 -21.33 -0.64
C PRO A 213 15.18 -21.69 -1.66
N ASP A 214 14.87 -22.64 -2.55
CA ASP A 214 15.65 -22.95 -3.75
C ASP A 214 14.90 -22.39 -4.97
N TYR A 215 15.22 -21.16 -5.37
CA TYR A 215 14.50 -20.47 -6.44
C TYR A 215 14.80 -21.07 -7.82
N ALA A 216 15.99 -21.62 -8.04
CA ALA A 216 16.29 -22.31 -9.28
C ALA A 216 15.42 -23.58 -9.46
N SER A 217 15.28 -24.39 -8.40
CA SER A 217 14.36 -25.53 -8.37
C SER A 217 12.90 -25.09 -8.51
N LEU A 218 12.50 -24.00 -7.86
CA LEU A 218 11.14 -23.44 -7.98
C LEU A 218 10.83 -23.06 -9.44
N VAL A 219 11.73 -22.37 -10.13
CA VAL A 219 11.58 -22.00 -11.56
C VAL A 219 11.44 -23.26 -12.43
N LEU A 220 12.24 -24.30 -12.19
CA LEU A 220 12.11 -25.56 -12.93
C LEU A 220 10.74 -26.22 -12.69
N GLN A 221 10.23 -26.22 -11.47
CA GLN A 221 8.89 -26.73 -11.16
C GLN A 221 7.77 -25.93 -11.85
N ILE A 222 7.89 -24.59 -11.86
CA ILE A 222 6.96 -23.70 -12.57
C ILE A 222 6.95 -24.03 -14.07
N LEU A 223 8.11 -24.15 -14.69
CA LEU A 223 8.23 -24.49 -16.11
C LEU A 223 7.74 -25.91 -16.43
N ALA A 224 8.01 -26.88 -15.56
CA ALA A 224 7.58 -28.26 -15.71
C ALA A 224 6.05 -28.42 -15.62
N ALA A 225 5.34 -27.50 -14.95
CA ALA A 225 3.88 -27.49 -14.91
C ALA A 225 3.25 -27.20 -16.29
N GLY A 226 4.00 -26.65 -17.24
CA GLY A 226 3.56 -26.43 -18.61
C GLY A 226 2.36 -25.49 -18.76
N ALA A 227 2.19 -24.53 -17.84
CA ALA A 227 1.13 -23.56 -17.89
C ALA A 227 1.46 -22.35 -18.78
N ASP A 228 0.43 -21.64 -19.23
CA ASP A 228 0.59 -20.44 -20.08
C ASP A 228 1.16 -19.24 -19.29
N SER A 229 0.93 -19.23 -17.98
CA SER A 229 1.31 -18.13 -17.12
C SER A 229 1.68 -18.59 -15.71
N VAL A 230 2.40 -17.73 -14.99
CA VAL A 230 2.64 -17.83 -13.54
C VAL A 230 2.18 -16.55 -12.83
N MET A 231 1.51 -16.70 -11.69
CA MET A 231 1.39 -15.68 -10.64
C MET A 231 2.36 -16.07 -9.54
N TYR A 232 3.43 -15.28 -9.36
CA TYR A 232 4.43 -15.58 -8.35
C TYR A 232 4.40 -14.51 -7.25
N TYR A 233 4.16 -14.97 -6.01
CA TYR A 233 4.14 -14.11 -4.83
C TYR A 233 5.53 -14.05 -4.22
N ALA A 234 6.04 -12.84 -4.11
CA ALA A 234 7.31 -12.57 -3.44
C ALA A 234 7.36 -11.09 -3.00
N THR A 235 8.31 -10.71 -2.17
CA THR A 235 8.75 -9.33 -2.04
C THR A 235 9.67 -8.97 -3.21
N ASP A 236 9.91 -7.69 -3.47
CA ASP A 236 10.72 -7.22 -4.59
C ASP A 236 12.13 -7.87 -4.64
N ASN A 237 12.76 -8.00 -3.50
CA ASN A 237 14.05 -8.66 -3.33
C ASN A 237 14.05 -10.13 -3.76
N ILE A 238 13.07 -10.90 -3.27
CA ILE A 238 12.89 -12.32 -3.61
C ILE A 238 12.46 -12.45 -5.07
N GLY A 239 11.55 -11.61 -5.51
CA GLY A 239 11.07 -11.58 -6.90
C GLY A 239 12.19 -11.34 -7.90
N THR A 240 13.13 -10.46 -7.58
CA THR A 240 14.32 -10.22 -8.42
C THR A 240 15.18 -11.47 -8.55
N GLN A 241 15.38 -12.24 -7.47
CA GLN A 241 16.14 -13.50 -7.50
C GLN A 241 15.42 -14.56 -8.36
N ILE A 242 14.10 -14.75 -8.15
CA ILE A 242 13.29 -15.67 -8.96
C ILE A 242 13.38 -15.32 -10.44
N LEU A 243 13.29 -14.02 -10.80
CA LEU A 243 13.40 -13.58 -12.19
C LEU A 243 14.80 -13.76 -12.75
N GLY A 244 15.86 -13.64 -11.94
CA GLY A 244 17.23 -13.94 -12.35
C GLY A 244 17.40 -15.41 -12.76
N ASP A 245 16.89 -16.34 -11.94
CA ASP A 245 16.90 -17.78 -12.26
C ASP A 245 15.98 -18.10 -13.45
N ALA A 246 14.83 -17.44 -13.54
CA ALA A 246 13.91 -17.59 -14.67
C ALA A 246 14.53 -17.11 -15.99
N GLN A 247 15.29 -16.04 -15.98
CA GLN A 247 16.03 -15.54 -17.15
C GLN A 247 17.08 -16.56 -17.64
N GLN A 248 17.82 -17.19 -16.73
CA GLN A 248 18.79 -18.22 -17.06
C GLN A 248 18.13 -19.42 -17.74
N GLN A 249 16.85 -19.67 -17.51
CA GLN A 249 16.04 -20.74 -18.12
C GLN A 249 15.29 -20.29 -19.39
N ASP A 250 15.48 -19.04 -19.84
CA ASP A 250 14.68 -18.39 -20.89
C ASP A 250 13.16 -18.50 -20.67
N ALA A 251 12.76 -18.30 -19.43
CA ALA A 251 11.40 -18.57 -18.99
C ALA A 251 10.36 -17.58 -19.53
N ALA A 252 10.75 -16.31 -19.81
CA ALA A 252 9.83 -15.33 -20.38
C ALA A 252 9.40 -15.64 -21.82
N ALA A 253 10.18 -16.45 -22.55
CA ALA A 253 9.79 -16.95 -23.86
C ALA A 253 8.80 -18.14 -23.78
N LYS A 254 8.73 -18.81 -22.62
CA LYS A 254 7.96 -20.04 -22.42
C LYS A 254 6.58 -19.78 -21.80
N MET A 255 6.45 -18.72 -20.98
CA MET A 255 5.19 -18.40 -20.28
C MET A 255 5.11 -16.91 -19.95
N LYS A 256 3.90 -16.45 -19.59
CA LYS A 256 3.65 -15.08 -19.11
C LYS A 256 3.94 -14.98 -17.62
N TRP A 257 4.53 -13.87 -17.17
CA TRP A 257 4.92 -13.65 -15.79
C TRP A 257 4.06 -12.55 -15.18
N THR A 258 3.28 -12.89 -14.16
CA THR A 258 2.47 -11.96 -13.41
C THR A 258 2.86 -11.97 -11.93
N ALA A 259 2.74 -10.83 -11.27
CA ALA A 259 3.06 -10.69 -9.86
C ALA A 259 2.08 -9.75 -9.15
N PRO A 260 1.94 -9.87 -7.82
CA PRO A 260 1.10 -8.99 -7.01
C PRO A 260 1.79 -7.65 -6.73
N THR A 261 1.07 -6.76 -6.07
CA THR A 261 1.48 -5.39 -5.73
C THR A 261 2.78 -5.29 -4.92
N SER A 262 3.15 -6.34 -4.18
CA SER A 262 4.42 -6.40 -3.43
C SER A 262 5.68 -6.20 -4.29
N MET A 263 5.55 -6.36 -5.62
CA MET A 263 6.60 -6.02 -6.59
C MET A 263 6.58 -4.56 -7.04
N PHE A 264 5.49 -3.82 -6.78
CA PHE A 264 5.33 -2.44 -7.26
C PHE A 264 6.12 -1.45 -6.39
N THR A 265 7.44 -1.58 -6.40
CA THR A 265 8.39 -0.72 -5.70
C THR A 265 9.27 0.06 -6.68
N THR A 266 9.90 1.14 -6.21
CA THR A 266 10.85 1.92 -7.04
C THR A 266 12.15 1.19 -7.31
N ARG A 267 12.46 0.16 -6.54
CA ARG A 267 13.69 -0.64 -6.66
C ARG A 267 13.58 -1.71 -7.73
N PHE A 268 12.43 -2.38 -7.80
CA PHE A 268 12.24 -3.57 -8.62
C PHE A 268 12.56 -3.36 -10.11
N PRO A 269 12.07 -2.32 -10.83
CA PRO A 269 12.38 -2.11 -12.24
C PRO A 269 13.88 -1.90 -12.53
N LYS A 270 14.63 -1.44 -11.52
CA LYS A 270 16.08 -1.18 -11.62
C LYS A 270 16.92 -2.39 -11.25
N ALA A 271 16.32 -3.37 -10.55
CA ALA A 271 17.02 -4.55 -10.05
C ALA A 271 16.96 -5.75 -11.00
N ILE A 272 16.06 -5.76 -11.97
CA ILE A 272 15.93 -6.79 -12.98
C ILE A 272 16.64 -6.37 -14.28
N ASP A 273 16.99 -7.36 -15.13
CA ASP A 273 17.52 -7.08 -16.48
C ASP A 273 16.41 -6.51 -17.37
N ASP A 274 16.41 -5.19 -17.54
CA ASP A 274 15.41 -4.47 -18.32
C ASP A 274 15.38 -4.87 -19.80
N LYS A 275 16.49 -5.31 -20.37
CA LYS A 275 16.54 -5.78 -21.77
C LYS A 275 15.80 -7.10 -21.97
N TYR A 276 15.88 -7.99 -20.96
CA TYR A 276 15.19 -9.27 -21.02
C TYR A 276 13.74 -9.17 -20.57
N TRP A 277 13.46 -8.44 -19.47
CA TRP A 277 12.15 -8.38 -18.85
C TRP A 277 11.26 -7.23 -19.32
N ASN A 278 11.76 -6.34 -20.18
CA ASN A 278 11.02 -5.21 -20.72
C ASN A 278 9.69 -5.64 -21.35
N ASP A 279 8.57 -5.10 -20.87
CA ASP A 279 7.20 -5.43 -21.29
C ASP A 279 6.83 -6.93 -21.16
N ARG A 280 7.53 -7.70 -20.31
CA ARG A 280 7.31 -9.15 -20.13
C ARG A 280 6.89 -9.55 -18.73
N ILE A 281 6.91 -8.63 -17.78
CA ILE A 281 6.40 -8.84 -16.44
C ILE A 281 5.21 -7.93 -16.19
N TYR A 282 4.11 -8.49 -15.69
CA TYR A 282 2.84 -7.82 -15.48
C TYR A 282 2.54 -7.81 -13.99
N VAL A 283 2.52 -6.63 -13.38
CA VAL A 283 2.35 -6.46 -11.93
C VAL A 283 1.01 -5.81 -11.65
N ASN A 284 0.25 -6.40 -10.75
CA ASN A 284 -0.94 -5.77 -10.23
C ASN A 284 -0.54 -4.62 -9.30
N ALA A 285 -1.12 -3.44 -9.50
CA ALA A 285 -0.86 -2.24 -8.72
C ALA A 285 -2.14 -1.81 -8.00
N GLU A 286 -2.12 -1.88 -6.69
CA GLU A 286 -3.23 -1.49 -5.83
C GLU A 286 -3.33 0.02 -5.65
N LEU A 287 -2.22 0.71 -5.80
CA LEU A 287 -2.08 2.15 -5.62
C LEU A 287 -1.75 2.85 -6.93
N ALA A 288 -1.88 4.16 -6.95
CA ALA A 288 -1.58 4.98 -8.12
C ALA A 288 -0.11 4.87 -8.54
N PRO A 289 0.20 5.04 -9.83
CA PRO A 289 1.57 5.24 -10.27
C PRO A 289 2.25 6.36 -9.48
N LEU A 290 3.55 6.16 -9.16
CA LEU A 290 4.28 7.04 -8.24
C LEU A 290 4.44 8.47 -8.75
N ASP A 291 4.33 8.68 -10.06
CA ASP A 291 4.42 9.95 -10.77
C ASP A 291 3.05 10.52 -11.17
N GLU A 292 1.95 9.92 -10.72
CA GLU A 292 0.59 10.39 -10.99
C GLU A 292 0.41 11.84 -10.54
N PRO A 293 -0.19 12.72 -11.38
CA PRO A 293 -0.35 14.14 -11.05
C PRO A 293 -1.47 14.43 -10.06
N GLY A 294 -2.10 13.42 -9.48
CA GLY A 294 -3.18 13.54 -8.51
C GLY A 294 -2.81 14.36 -7.29
N LYS A 295 -3.77 15.05 -6.70
CA LYS A 295 -3.55 15.96 -5.57
C LYS A 295 -2.99 15.24 -4.34
N ASP A 296 -3.54 14.07 -4.01
CA ASP A 296 -3.09 13.30 -2.86
C ASP A 296 -1.71 12.70 -3.09
N ASN A 297 -1.43 12.25 -4.32
CA ASN A 297 -0.10 11.76 -4.68
C ASN A 297 0.95 12.86 -4.60
N GLN A 298 0.65 14.06 -5.10
CA GLN A 298 1.55 15.21 -4.99
C GLN A 298 1.77 15.63 -3.52
N ASN A 299 0.72 15.55 -2.70
CA ASN A 299 0.85 15.83 -1.27
C ASN A 299 1.67 14.74 -0.53
N TRP A 300 1.48 13.46 -0.87
CA TRP A 300 2.34 12.39 -0.38
C TRP A 300 3.81 12.67 -0.69
N ILE A 301 4.15 13.02 -1.93
CA ILE A 301 5.51 13.39 -2.34
C ILE A 301 6.02 14.57 -1.50
N ALA A 302 5.21 15.61 -1.30
CA ALA A 302 5.57 16.79 -0.52
C ALA A 302 5.83 16.44 0.96
N VAL A 303 4.97 15.62 1.57
CA VAL A 303 5.13 15.13 2.95
C VAL A 303 6.41 14.31 3.09
N MET A 304 6.62 13.33 2.20
CA MET A 304 7.79 12.47 2.23
C MET A 304 9.09 13.25 2.02
N ASN A 305 9.09 14.28 1.19
CA ASN A 305 10.25 15.14 0.99
C ASN A 305 10.56 16.03 2.21
N ALA A 306 9.53 16.47 2.93
CA ALA A 306 9.70 17.36 4.07
C ALA A 306 9.97 16.61 5.39
N TYR A 307 9.40 15.42 5.57
CA TYR A 307 9.39 14.70 6.85
C TYR A 307 9.83 13.23 6.75
N GLY A 308 9.88 12.63 5.55
CA GLY A 308 10.17 11.21 5.36
C GLY A 308 11.66 10.84 5.42
N GLY A 309 12.59 11.82 5.50
CA GLY A 309 14.02 11.54 5.49
C GLY A 309 14.45 10.66 4.32
N ASP A 310 15.18 9.58 4.62
CA ASP A 310 15.67 8.60 3.63
C ASP A 310 14.67 7.48 3.31
N ALA A 311 13.43 7.55 3.85
CA ALA A 311 12.39 6.56 3.56
C ALA A 311 12.09 6.50 2.06
N LEU A 312 11.83 5.30 1.54
CA LEU A 312 11.52 5.12 0.13
C LEU A 312 10.19 5.77 -0.25
N ARG A 313 10.12 6.26 -1.48
CA ARG A 313 8.90 6.76 -2.11
C ARG A 313 8.38 5.66 -3.03
N ASP A 314 7.58 4.76 -2.48
CA ASP A 314 7.02 3.61 -3.18
C ASP A 314 5.56 3.37 -2.76
N SER A 315 4.93 2.32 -3.29
CA SER A 315 3.53 2.00 -3.00
C SER A 315 3.28 1.73 -1.51
N PHE A 316 4.22 1.12 -0.79
CA PHE A 316 4.09 0.90 0.65
C PHE A 316 4.06 2.22 1.41
N SER A 317 4.91 3.18 1.03
CA SER A 317 4.87 4.51 1.64
C SER A 317 3.62 5.31 1.25
N GLN A 318 3.03 5.10 0.05
CA GLN A 318 1.71 5.64 -0.29
C GLN A 318 0.61 5.07 0.61
N ALA A 319 0.61 3.75 0.86
CA ALA A 319 -0.36 3.10 1.72
C ALA A 319 -0.29 3.64 3.16
N GLY A 320 0.90 3.75 3.74
CA GLY A 320 1.10 4.34 5.06
C GLY A 320 0.60 5.79 5.15
N TYR A 321 0.87 6.59 4.12
CA TYR A 321 0.37 7.94 4.03
C TYR A 321 -1.18 8.00 4.01
N ILE A 322 -1.85 7.13 3.24
CA ILE A 322 -3.32 7.07 3.19
C ILE A 322 -3.88 6.65 4.55
N ALA A 323 -3.33 5.60 5.17
CA ALA A 323 -3.75 5.13 6.49
C ALA A 323 -3.69 6.26 7.53
N ALA A 324 -2.57 6.99 7.56
CA ALA A 324 -2.39 8.13 8.45
C ALA A 324 -3.38 9.27 8.17
N ARG A 325 -3.68 9.57 6.91
CA ARG A 325 -4.67 10.59 6.55
C ARG A 325 -6.09 10.20 6.96
N ILE A 326 -6.47 8.95 6.78
CA ILE A 326 -7.77 8.43 7.23
C ILE A 326 -7.90 8.59 8.74
N ALA A 327 -6.89 8.17 9.50
CA ALA A 327 -6.85 8.29 10.95
C ALA A 327 -6.98 9.74 11.41
N VAL A 328 -6.21 10.65 10.83
CA VAL A 328 -6.27 12.09 11.13
C VAL A 328 -7.64 12.67 10.80
N ARG A 329 -8.19 12.35 9.63
CA ARG A 329 -9.51 12.81 9.23
C ARG A 329 -10.61 12.33 10.19
N ALA A 330 -10.58 11.06 10.60
CA ALA A 330 -11.51 10.53 11.58
C ALA A 330 -11.40 11.29 12.93
N MET A 331 -10.19 11.46 13.46
CA MET A 331 -9.96 12.16 14.71
C MET A 331 -10.40 13.63 14.68
N LEU A 332 -10.22 14.33 13.56
CA LEU A 332 -10.67 15.72 13.38
C LEU A 332 -12.20 15.89 13.38
N THR A 333 -12.98 14.81 13.20
CA THR A 333 -14.46 14.88 13.35
C THR A 333 -14.90 14.97 14.81
N ILE A 334 -14.03 14.63 15.76
CA ILE A 334 -14.30 14.69 17.19
C ILE A 334 -14.12 16.14 17.66
N LYS A 335 -15.23 16.85 17.88
CA LYS A 335 -15.24 18.31 18.06
C LYS A 335 -14.43 18.83 19.25
N SER A 336 -14.37 18.07 20.34
CA SER A 336 -13.68 18.49 21.57
C SER A 336 -12.37 17.71 21.72
N PRO A 337 -11.22 18.37 21.90
CA PRO A 337 -9.96 17.67 22.13
C PRO A 337 -9.98 16.81 23.42
N ALA A 338 -10.79 17.15 24.41
CA ALA A 338 -10.95 16.38 25.64
C ALA A 338 -11.66 15.03 25.40
N ASP A 339 -12.49 14.95 24.36
CA ASP A 339 -13.27 13.76 24.02
C ASP A 339 -12.50 12.77 23.16
N ILE A 340 -11.30 13.12 22.68
CA ILE A 340 -10.48 12.22 21.89
C ILE A 340 -9.91 11.12 22.80
N ASN A 341 -10.45 9.93 22.66
CA ASN A 341 -10.06 8.71 23.36
C ASN A 341 -10.35 7.47 22.48
N ARG A 342 -9.97 6.28 22.92
CA ARG A 342 -10.13 5.03 22.16
C ARG A 342 -11.56 4.86 21.62
N ASN A 343 -12.58 4.98 22.47
CA ASN A 343 -13.96 4.73 22.06
C ASN A 343 -14.47 5.73 21.03
N THR A 344 -14.16 7.02 21.20
CA THR A 344 -14.58 8.05 20.26
C THR A 344 -13.81 7.98 18.94
N VAL A 345 -12.54 7.58 18.95
CA VAL A 345 -11.75 7.34 17.74
C VAL A 345 -12.30 6.13 17.00
N THR A 346 -12.56 5.01 17.67
CA THR A 346 -13.21 3.84 17.07
C THR A 346 -14.54 4.24 16.40
N ALA A 347 -15.43 4.93 17.13
CA ALA A 347 -16.71 5.36 16.57
C ALA A 347 -16.53 6.33 15.38
N ALA A 348 -15.54 7.22 15.43
CA ALA A 348 -15.26 8.15 14.33
C ALA A 348 -14.79 7.44 13.06
N VAL A 349 -13.95 6.40 13.16
CA VAL A 349 -13.51 5.59 12.02
C VAL A 349 -14.66 4.76 11.47
N GLU A 350 -15.42 4.04 12.33
CA GLU A 350 -16.53 3.18 11.92
C GLU A 350 -17.66 3.93 11.20
N ASN A 351 -17.89 5.19 11.56
CA ASN A 351 -18.95 6.02 10.98
C ASN A 351 -18.45 7.03 9.94
N MET A 352 -17.17 6.96 9.55
CA MET A 352 -16.62 7.86 8.56
C MET A 352 -17.28 7.63 7.19
N PRO A 353 -17.68 8.70 6.49
CA PRO A 353 -18.13 8.57 5.10
C PRO A 353 -16.99 8.05 4.23
N PRO A 354 -17.32 7.47 3.07
CA PRO A 354 -16.28 7.03 2.13
C PRO A 354 -15.23 8.11 1.90
N TYR A 355 -13.96 7.72 2.02
CA TYR A 355 -12.81 8.60 1.89
C TYR A 355 -12.29 8.59 0.47
N PRO A 356 -12.54 9.64 -0.33
CA PRO A 356 -12.02 9.73 -1.67
C PRO A 356 -10.53 10.06 -1.65
N THR A 357 -9.77 9.44 -2.55
CA THR A 357 -8.36 9.73 -2.79
C THR A 357 -8.00 9.34 -4.22
N ASP A 358 -7.08 10.05 -4.85
CA ASP A 358 -6.55 9.70 -6.18
C ASP A 358 -5.50 8.56 -6.13
N LEU A 359 -5.08 8.18 -4.93
CA LEU A 359 -4.15 7.07 -4.73
C LEU A 359 -4.80 5.70 -4.85
N LEU A 360 -6.12 5.59 -4.66
CA LEU A 360 -6.90 4.36 -4.80
C LEU A 360 -7.83 4.44 -6.02
N CYS A 361 -8.17 3.30 -6.59
CA CYS A 361 -9.11 3.20 -7.69
C CYS A 361 -10.58 3.40 -7.28
N GLN A 362 -10.86 3.43 -5.99
CA GLN A 362 -12.18 3.73 -5.41
C GLN A 362 -12.00 4.35 -4.02
N PRO A 363 -13.01 5.08 -3.50
CA PRO A 363 -12.96 5.61 -2.16
C PRO A 363 -12.77 4.50 -1.11
N TRP A 364 -11.87 4.69 -0.16
CA TRP A 364 -11.80 3.82 1.00
C TRP A 364 -13.03 4.02 1.91
N TYR A 365 -13.52 2.98 2.54
CA TYR A 365 -14.68 3.03 3.43
C TYR A 365 -14.62 1.94 4.50
N TRP A 366 -15.17 2.20 5.67
CA TRP A 366 -15.33 1.18 6.71
C TRP A 366 -16.55 0.29 6.48
N GLY A 367 -17.68 0.87 6.08
CA GLY A 367 -18.92 0.15 5.82
C GLY A 367 -19.91 0.15 6.98
N GLY A 368 -19.65 0.93 8.04
CA GLY A 368 -20.48 1.10 9.22
C GLY A 368 -20.10 0.16 10.37
N PRO A 369 -20.63 0.40 11.58
CA PRO A 369 -20.24 -0.31 12.81
C PRO A 369 -20.61 -1.80 12.84
N ASP A 370 -21.53 -2.22 11.97
CA ASP A 370 -21.95 -3.62 11.84
C ASP A 370 -21.17 -4.39 10.76
N ALA A 371 -20.23 -3.75 10.09
CA ALA A 371 -19.42 -4.41 9.10
C ALA A 371 -18.45 -5.42 9.76
N THR A 372 -18.39 -6.62 9.21
CA THR A 372 -17.54 -7.71 9.70
C THR A 372 -16.54 -8.19 8.68
N GLU A 373 -16.61 -7.67 7.46
CA GLU A 373 -15.72 -7.94 6.34
C GLU A 373 -15.37 -6.60 5.70
N HIS A 374 -14.09 -6.32 5.56
CA HIS A 374 -13.59 -5.07 5.01
C HIS A 374 -12.60 -5.37 3.89
N ASN A 375 -12.95 -5.01 2.67
CA ASN A 375 -12.03 -5.04 1.54
C ASN A 375 -12.31 -3.81 0.68
N ALA A 376 -11.78 -2.68 1.11
CA ALA A 376 -12.09 -1.39 0.51
C ALA A 376 -11.29 -1.10 -0.76
N ASN A 377 -10.27 -1.89 -1.09
CA ASN A 377 -9.45 -1.67 -2.28
C ASN A 377 -9.33 -2.93 -3.15
N HIS A 378 -10.44 -3.38 -3.73
CA HIS A 378 -10.45 -4.51 -4.67
C HIS A 378 -10.51 -4.07 -6.15
N VAL A 379 -10.33 -2.79 -6.41
CA VAL A 379 -10.21 -2.24 -7.76
C VAL A 379 -8.76 -1.83 -7.96
N THR A 380 -8.10 -2.46 -8.91
CA THR A 380 -6.67 -2.36 -9.07
C THR A 380 -6.28 -1.97 -10.50
N ARG A 381 -5.01 -1.72 -10.72
CA ARG A 381 -4.40 -1.36 -12.01
C ARG A 381 -3.39 -2.43 -12.41
N MET A 382 -2.96 -2.40 -13.65
CA MET A 382 -1.85 -3.23 -14.10
C MET A 382 -0.72 -2.36 -14.63
N VAL A 383 0.48 -2.70 -14.22
CA VAL A 383 1.72 -2.06 -14.67
C VAL A 383 2.68 -3.10 -15.25
N THR A 384 3.62 -2.64 -16.06
CA THR A 384 4.75 -3.44 -16.56
C THR A 384 6.04 -2.67 -16.37
N VAL A 385 7.16 -3.38 -16.33
CA VAL A 385 8.48 -2.73 -16.39
C VAL A 385 8.78 -2.35 -17.84
N HIS A 386 9.05 -1.09 -18.08
CA HIS A 386 9.40 -0.53 -19.37
C HIS A 386 10.60 0.42 -19.24
N ASN A 387 11.72 0.06 -19.85
CA ASN A 387 12.97 0.83 -19.81
C ASN A 387 13.40 1.20 -18.37
N GLY A 388 13.39 0.21 -17.46
CA GLY A 388 13.82 0.37 -16.06
C GLY A 388 12.88 1.21 -15.20
N SER A 389 11.64 1.45 -15.66
CA SER A 389 10.61 2.20 -14.95
C SER A 389 9.26 1.50 -15.03
N TRP A 390 8.32 1.89 -14.17
CA TRP A 390 6.95 1.41 -14.25
C TRP A 390 6.18 2.13 -15.37
N LYS A 391 5.34 1.37 -16.06
CA LYS A 391 4.40 1.87 -17.07
C LYS A 391 3.04 1.26 -16.83
N GLU A 392 2.02 2.09 -16.62
CA GLU A 392 0.64 1.61 -16.56
C GLU A 392 0.20 1.05 -17.93
N ILE A 393 -0.44 -0.11 -17.91
CA ILE A 393 -0.92 -0.84 -19.09
C ILE A 393 -2.42 -1.14 -19.05
N GLU A 394 -3.03 -1.04 -17.88
CA GLU A 394 -4.48 -1.05 -17.68
C GLU A 394 -4.81 -0.20 -16.45
N GLY A 395 -5.73 0.73 -16.59
CA GLY A 395 -6.25 1.56 -15.50
C GLY A 395 -7.12 0.78 -14.51
N CYS A 396 -7.91 1.50 -13.73
CA CYS A 396 -8.73 0.92 -12.67
C CYS A 396 -9.73 -0.12 -13.16
N VAL A 397 -9.59 -1.35 -12.71
CA VAL A 397 -10.46 -2.49 -13.04
C VAL A 397 -10.84 -3.22 -11.76
N ASN A 398 -12.12 -3.58 -11.62
CA ASN A 398 -12.56 -4.42 -10.52
C ASN A 398 -11.92 -5.82 -10.62
N ASP A 399 -11.34 -6.28 -9.53
CA ASP A 399 -10.81 -7.63 -9.43
C ASP A 399 -11.95 -8.63 -9.50
N ALA A 400 -11.82 -9.61 -10.38
CA ALA A 400 -12.89 -10.56 -10.69
C ALA A 400 -13.03 -11.67 -9.63
N ASP A 401 -12.77 -11.36 -8.35
CA ASP A 401 -12.84 -12.34 -7.25
C ASP A 401 -14.29 -12.77 -6.98
N PRO A 402 -14.60 -14.09 -7.08
CA PRO A 402 -15.91 -14.60 -6.73
C PRO A 402 -16.28 -14.41 -5.25
N GLY A 403 -15.34 -14.13 -4.37
CA GLY A 403 -15.56 -13.90 -2.94
C GLY A 403 -16.13 -12.52 -2.58
N LEU A 404 -16.15 -11.55 -3.51
CA LEU A 404 -16.51 -10.15 -3.21
C LEU A 404 -18.02 -9.84 -3.24
N VAL A 405 -18.88 -10.81 -3.44
CA VAL A 405 -20.34 -10.59 -3.63
C VAL A 405 -20.98 -9.72 -2.53
N LYS A 406 -20.62 -9.94 -1.26
CA LYS A 406 -21.15 -9.14 -0.13
C LYS A 406 -20.57 -7.74 -0.09
N ILE A 407 -19.28 -7.61 -0.41
CA ILE A 407 -18.55 -6.34 -0.49
C ILE A 407 -19.16 -5.47 -1.58
N GLU A 408 -19.30 -6.00 -2.81
CA GLU A 408 -19.92 -5.29 -3.94
C GLU A 408 -21.38 -4.88 -3.66
N ALA A 409 -22.15 -5.73 -2.98
CA ALA A 409 -23.51 -5.39 -2.57
C ALA A 409 -23.55 -4.22 -1.56
N ARG A 410 -22.57 -4.14 -0.63
CA ARG A 410 -22.42 -3.02 0.29
C ARG A 410 -22.00 -1.75 -0.44
N GLU A 411 -21.05 -1.83 -1.33
CA GLU A 411 -20.56 -0.70 -2.13
C GLU A 411 -21.67 -0.08 -2.97
N LYS A 412 -22.50 -0.91 -3.57
CA LYS A 412 -23.69 -0.44 -4.29
C LYS A 412 -24.63 0.36 -3.39
N LYS A 413 -24.82 -0.04 -2.13
CA LYS A 413 -25.65 0.69 -1.16
C LYS A 413 -25.00 2.02 -0.73
N LEU A 414 -23.68 2.04 -0.61
CA LEU A 414 -22.89 3.24 -0.26
C LEU A 414 -22.68 4.19 -1.45
N GLY A 415 -23.04 3.77 -2.66
CA GLY A 415 -22.80 4.56 -3.87
C GLY A 415 -21.33 4.65 -4.28
N ILE A 416 -20.50 3.69 -3.84
CA ILE A 416 -19.09 3.62 -4.21
C ILE A 416 -18.98 3.41 -5.71
N LYS A 417 -18.09 4.14 -6.35
CA LYS A 417 -17.80 4.06 -7.78
C LYS A 417 -16.30 3.93 -8.01
N ILE A 418 -15.94 3.24 -9.06
CA ILE A 418 -14.57 3.18 -9.54
C ILE A 418 -14.16 4.59 -10.04
N ASN A 419 -12.99 5.02 -9.64
CA ASN A 419 -12.41 6.29 -10.07
C ASN A 419 -11.70 6.08 -11.41
N ASP A 420 -12.42 6.12 -12.52
CA ASP A 420 -11.82 6.07 -13.86
C ASP A 420 -11.05 7.36 -14.22
N GLN A 421 -11.27 8.41 -13.46
CA GLN A 421 -10.58 9.68 -13.62
C GLN A 421 -10.23 10.21 -12.23
N VAL A 422 -8.99 10.62 -12.07
CA VAL A 422 -8.52 11.27 -10.84
C VAL A 422 -9.38 12.51 -10.59
N PRO A 423 -10.15 12.56 -9.49
CA PRO A 423 -10.91 13.77 -9.19
C PRO A 423 -9.92 14.88 -8.81
N THR A 424 -9.84 15.90 -9.62
CA THR A 424 -8.95 17.04 -9.43
C THR A 424 -9.43 18.04 -8.37
N ASN A 425 -10.62 17.83 -7.80
CA ASN A 425 -11.26 18.76 -6.84
C ASN A 425 -11.82 18.00 -5.63
N TYR A 426 -11.04 17.89 -4.59
CA TYR A 426 -11.48 17.52 -3.24
C TYR A 426 -11.50 18.74 -2.33
#